data_e90b3069833990228545e02db7540c87
#
_entry.id   e90b3069833990228545e02db7540c87
#
_cell.length_a   1.000
_cell.length_b   1.000
_cell.length_c   1.000
_cell.angle_alpha   90.00
_cell.angle_beta   90.00
_cell.angle_gamma   90.00
#
_symmetry.space_group_name_H-M   'P 1'
#
loop_
_entity.id
_entity.type
_entity.pdbx_description
1 polymer ?
#
loop_
_entity_poly.entity_id
_entity_poly.type
_entity_poly.pdbx_seq_one_letter_code
_entity_poly.pdbx_strand_id
1 'polypeptide(L)'
;MSDLLENPKSGRVRAVAALAKKDVRAETGLFLLEGPQAVREAIEYRPELLRELYVTPTAAARYALDDAPVDTWFVTEQVLDTMADTVTPQGVVAVCQQFPTSVREVFPDPADGLEDRGASGADVALPPLVAILEEVRDPGNAGTIIRAADSAGAEAVVLTGRSVDPYNPKVVRSTTGSLFHVPVSVGVTLADAVARAKALGYTVLAADVSGDDLPDVRADGMLDGPTAWVFGNEARGLTDEDLALVDRAVKVPIYGRAESMNLATAASVCLYESAFAQRTAASSTGS
;
A
#
# COMPACT_ATOMS: atom_id res chain seq x y z
N MET A 1 -15.33 11.66 31.89
CA MET A 1 -15.77 12.25 30.60
C MET A 1 -14.66 13.21 30.20
N SER A 2 -13.97 12.94 29.12
CA SER A 2 -12.99 13.88 28.57
C SER A 2 -13.72 15.15 28.13
N ASP A 3 -13.17 16.33 28.48
CA ASP A 3 -13.77 17.62 28.08
C ASP A 3 -13.83 17.68 26.54
N LEU A 4 -14.96 18.18 26.03
CA LEU A 4 -15.16 18.37 24.59
C LEU A 4 -14.18 19.43 24.07
N LEU A 5 -13.35 19.09 23.08
CA LEU A 5 -12.43 20.03 22.45
C LEU A 5 -13.18 20.90 21.43
N GLU A 6 -13.37 22.18 21.75
CA GLU A 6 -14.18 23.11 20.96
C GLU A 6 -13.36 24.17 20.20
N ASN A 7 -12.09 24.37 20.58
CA ASN A 7 -11.27 25.44 20.00
C ASN A 7 -10.48 24.97 18.77
N PRO A 8 -10.90 25.31 17.51
CA PRO A 8 -10.19 24.91 16.29
C PRO A 8 -8.81 25.58 16.15
N LYS A 9 -8.52 26.62 16.96
CA LYS A 9 -7.23 27.32 16.95
C LYS A 9 -6.27 26.84 18.04
N SER A 10 -6.59 25.78 18.78
CA SER A 10 -5.72 25.23 19.80
C SER A 10 -4.41 24.69 19.20
N GLY A 11 -3.34 24.63 20.01
CA GLY A 11 -2.06 24.09 19.57
C GLY A 11 -2.18 22.64 19.09
N ARG A 12 -2.97 21.82 19.79
CA ARG A 12 -3.22 20.41 19.45
C ARG A 12 -3.89 20.28 18.07
N VAL A 13 -4.97 21.02 17.82
CA VAL A 13 -5.69 20.97 16.52
C VAL A 13 -4.77 21.36 15.37
N ARG A 14 -3.96 22.42 15.55
CA ARG A 14 -3.00 22.84 14.53
C ARG A 14 -1.89 21.81 14.30
N ALA A 15 -1.43 21.12 15.33
CA ALA A 15 -0.43 20.07 15.20
C ALA A 15 -0.97 18.89 14.39
N VAL A 16 -2.21 18.46 14.65
CA VAL A 16 -2.85 17.38 13.88
C VAL A 16 -3.06 17.79 12.43
N ALA A 17 -3.64 18.97 12.17
CA ALA A 17 -3.84 19.47 10.81
C ALA A 17 -2.53 19.62 10.03
N ALA A 18 -1.42 19.93 10.72
CA ALA A 18 -0.10 20.06 10.08
C ALA A 18 0.44 18.73 9.52
N LEU A 19 -0.06 17.56 9.95
CA LEU A 19 0.30 16.25 9.41
C LEU A 19 -0.11 16.05 7.94
N ALA A 20 -0.96 16.91 7.40
CA ALA A 20 -1.20 16.98 5.95
C ALA A 20 0.07 17.33 5.15
N LYS A 21 1.05 18.00 5.79
CA LYS A 21 2.31 18.44 5.16
C LYS A 21 3.38 17.34 5.28
N LYS A 22 4.07 17.07 4.16
CA LYS A 22 5.13 16.05 4.07
C LYS A 22 6.26 16.30 5.08
N ASP A 23 6.72 17.55 5.18
CA ASP A 23 7.86 17.89 6.06
C ASP A 23 7.52 17.62 7.52
N VAL A 24 6.28 17.94 7.96
CA VAL A 24 5.84 17.68 9.33
C VAL A 24 5.77 16.17 9.60
N ARG A 25 5.27 15.38 8.65
CA ARG A 25 5.27 13.93 8.78
C ARG A 25 6.68 13.33 8.88
N ALA A 26 7.59 13.85 8.06
CA ALA A 26 8.99 13.41 8.09
C ALA A 26 9.71 13.78 9.42
N GLU A 27 9.40 14.95 9.99
CA GLU A 27 9.96 15.41 11.26
C GLU A 27 9.39 14.65 12.46
N THR A 28 8.09 14.41 12.45
CA THR A 28 7.39 13.80 13.62
C THR A 28 7.33 12.28 13.59
N GLY A 29 7.50 11.65 12.42
CA GLY A 29 7.25 10.22 12.24
C GLY A 29 5.77 9.85 12.38
N LEU A 30 4.85 10.83 12.33
CA LEU A 30 3.41 10.62 12.48
C LEU A 30 2.69 10.84 11.14
N PHE A 31 1.45 10.35 11.04
CA PHE A 31 0.58 10.62 9.91
C PHE A 31 -0.90 10.69 10.31
N LEU A 32 -1.70 11.27 9.42
CA LEU A 32 -3.13 11.45 9.60
C LEU A 32 -3.89 10.26 9.01
N LEU A 33 -4.77 9.67 9.82
CA LEU A 33 -5.69 8.62 9.41
C LEU A 33 -7.13 9.14 9.49
N GLU A 34 -7.86 9.11 8.39
CA GLU A 34 -9.19 9.68 8.28
C GLU A 34 -10.25 8.65 7.94
N GLY A 35 -11.38 8.76 8.60
CA GLY A 35 -12.56 7.95 8.34
C GLY A 35 -12.65 6.69 9.19
N PRO A 36 -13.89 6.24 9.48
CA PRO A 36 -14.15 5.17 10.44
C PRO A 36 -13.65 3.80 9.98
N GLN A 37 -13.65 3.53 8.67
CA GLN A 37 -13.20 2.25 8.14
C GLN A 37 -11.69 2.09 8.36
N ALA A 38 -10.88 3.06 7.94
CA ALA A 38 -9.43 2.99 8.09
C ALA A 38 -8.99 2.96 9.56
N VAL A 39 -9.71 3.68 10.44
CA VAL A 39 -9.47 3.63 11.89
C VAL A 39 -9.79 2.26 12.49
N ARG A 40 -10.86 1.59 12.04
CA ARG A 40 -11.17 0.22 12.47
C ARG A 40 -10.10 -0.77 12.04
N GLU A 41 -9.63 -0.70 10.79
CA GLU A 41 -8.54 -1.55 10.31
C GLU A 41 -7.27 -1.34 11.16
N ALA A 42 -6.93 -0.08 11.48
CA ALA A 42 -5.80 0.22 12.36
C ALA A 42 -5.98 -0.38 13.76
N ILE A 43 -7.17 -0.28 14.37
CA ILE A 43 -7.48 -0.85 15.68
C ILE A 43 -7.39 -2.38 15.67
N GLU A 44 -7.86 -3.01 14.60
CA GLU A 44 -7.92 -4.48 14.50
C GLU A 44 -6.55 -5.09 14.23
N TYR A 45 -5.78 -4.51 13.30
CA TYR A 45 -4.53 -5.12 12.82
C TYR A 45 -3.26 -4.53 13.42
N ARG A 46 -3.25 -3.24 13.75
CA ARG A 46 -2.05 -2.52 14.20
C ARG A 46 -2.37 -1.47 15.31
N PRO A 47 -3.04 -1.88 16.40
CA PRO A 47 -3.45 -0.95 17.46
C PRO A 47 -2.27 -0.20 18.10
N GLU A 48 -1.08 -0.78 18.12
CA GLU A 48 0.13 -0.18 18.66
C GLU A 48 0.60 1.07 17.89
N LEU A 49 0.13 1.26 16.67
CA LEU A 49 0.48 2.44 15.85
C LEU A 49 -0.38 3.66 16.17
N LEU A 50 -1.58 3.47 16.72
CA LEU A 50 -2.46 4.58 17.08
C LEU A 50 -1.87 5.36 18.26
N ARG A 51 -1.87 6.69 18.14
CA ARG A 51 -1.41 7.60 19.20
C ARG A 51 -2.55 8.38 19.82
N GLU A 52 -3.45 8.92 19.00
CA GLU A 52 -4.59 9.71 19.42
C GLU A 52 -5.76 9.46 18.48
N LEU A 53 -6.97 9.44 19.03
CA LEU A 53 -8.22 9.37 18.28
C LEU A 53 -9.05 10.63 18.57
N TYR A 54 -9.54 11.27 17.51
CA TYR A 54 -10.44 12.41 17.57
C TYR A 54 -11.76 12.03 16.93
N VAL A 55 -12.84 12.16 17.67
CA VAL A 55 -14.15 11.71 17.21
C VAL A 55 -15.24 12.67 17.64
N THR A 56 -16.20 12.94 16.77
CA THR A 56 -17.40 13.67 17.18
C THR A 56 -18.32 12.76 17.98
N PRO A 57 -19.11 13.27 18.95
CA PRO A 57 -20.05 12.45 19.71
C PRO A 57 -20.99 11.61 18.82
N THR A 58 -21.44 12.21 17.71
CA THR A 58 -22.30 11.52 16.73
C THR A 58 -21.59 10.35 16.07
N ALA A 59 -20.32 10.53 15.66
CA ALA A 59 -19.53 9.50 15.01
C ALA A 59 -19.11 8.39 15.99
N ALA A 60 -18.75 8.76 17.23
CA ALA A 60 -18.42 7.79 18.28
C ALA A 60 -19.57 6.79 18.50
N ALA A 61 -20.79 7.29 18.71
CA ALA A 61 -21.97 6.48 18.87
C ALA A 61 -22.30 5.65 17.60
N ARG A 62 -22.17 6.27 16.43
CA ARG A 62 -22.48 5.59 15.15
C ARG A 62 -21.53 4.45 14.82
N TYR A 63 -20.26 4.61 15.14
CA TYR A 63 -19.20 3.67 14.74
C TYR A 63 -18.66 2.83 15.89
N ALA A 64 -19.23 2.93 17.09
CA ALA A 64 -18.84 2.21 18.32
C ALA A 64 -17.33 2.40 18.63
N LEU A 65 -16.88 3.66 18.66
CA LEU A 65 -15.50 4.04 18.94
C LEU A 65 -15.30 4.60 20.36
N ASP A 66 -16.30 4.48 21.24
CA ASP A 66 -16.25 5.02 22.61
C ASP A 66 -15.19 4.32 23.48
N ASP A 67 -14.92 3.05 23.21
CA ASP A 67 -13.99 2.18 23.95
C ASP A 67 -12.72 1.84 23.12
N ALA A 68 -12.32 2.70 22.18
CA ALA A 68 -11.11 2.48 21.40
C ALA A 68 -9.87 2.36 22.32
N PRO A 69 -8.91 1.44 22.05
CA PRO A 69 -7.73 1.19 22.90
C PRO A 69 -6.65 2.27 22.72
N VAL A 70 -7.05 3.55 22.70
CA VAL A 70 -6.18 4.71 22.44
C VAL A 70 -6.76 5.95 23.15
N ASP A 71 -5.91 6.93 23.41
CA ASP A 71 -6.35 8.24 23.95
C ASP A 71 -7.39 8.89 23.03
N THR A 72 -8.64 8.86 23.44
CA THR A 72 -9.78 9.36 22.65
C THR A 72 -10.23 10.74 23.12
N TRP A 73 -10.30 11.67 22.18
CA TRP A 73 -10.73 13.04 22.38
C TRP A 73 -12.06 13.29 21.67
N PHE A 74 -13.06 13.71 22.44
CA PHE A 74 -14.30 14.21 21.84
C PHE A 74 -14.10 15.62 21.30
N VAL A 75 -14.52 15.86 20.06
CA VAL A 75 -14.33 17.13 19.36
C VAL A 75 -15.63 17.60 18.70
N THR A 76 -15.75 18.92 18.52
CA THR A 76 -16.84 19.47 17.70
C THR A 76 -16.58 19.20 16.21
N GLU A 77 -17.65 19.23 15.38
CA GLU A 77 -17.53 19.12 13.91
C GLU A 77 -16.55 20.16 13.35
N GLN A 78 -16.60 21.40 13.85
CA GLN A 78 -15.69 22.47 13.41
C GLN A 78 -14.22 22.17 13.72
N VAL A 79 -13.94 21.53 14.84
CA VAL A 79 -12.58 21.11 15.21
C VAL A 79 -12.14 19.98 14.30
N LEU A 80 -12.99 18.99 14.07
CA LEU A 80 -12.70 17.86 13.20
C LEU A 80 -12.45 18.30 11.74
N ASP A 81 -13.29 19.20 11.21
CA ASP A 81 -13.10 19.82 9.89
C ASP A 81 -11.76 20.53 9.75
N THR A 82 -11.27 21.13 10.85
CA THR A 82 -9.97 21.80 10.85
C THR A 82 -8.81 20.81 10.85
N MET A 83 -8.97 19.65 11.47
CA MET A 83 -7.96 18.59 11.54
C MET A 83 -7.86 17.77 10.24
N ALA A 84 -8.99 17.56 9.56
CA ALA A 84 -9.09 16.71 8.39
C ALA A 84 -8.47 17.36 7.14
N ASP A 85 -7.89 16.53 6.26
CA ASP A 85 -7.46 16.90 4.91
C ASP A 85 -8.60 16.72 3.88
N THR A 86 -9.55 15.84 4.16
CA THR A 86 -10.73 15.62 3.31
C THR A 86 -11.74 16.76 3.43
N VAL A 87 -12.43 17.09 2.33
CA VAL A 87 -13.46 18.13 2.28
C VAL A 87 -14.74 17.74 3.05
N THR A 88 -15.00 16.45 3.17
CA THR A 88 -16.20 15.91 3.84
C THR A 88 -15.80 14.84 4.85
N PRO A 89 -15.27 15.22 6.02
CA PRO A 89 -14.88 14.27 7.04
C PRO A 89 -16.09 13.51 7.61
N GLN A 90 -15.87 12.27 7.99
CA GLN A 90 -16.91 11.38 8.52
C GLN A 90 -16.97 11.38 10.06
N GLY A 91 -16.47 12.45 10.69
CA GLY A 91 -16.50 12.58 12.14
C GLY A 91 -15.40 11.84 12.89
N VAL A 92 -14.40 11.26 12.19
CA VAL A 92 -13.34 10.45 12.79
C VAL A 92 -11.99 10.79 12.15
N VAL A 93 -11.01 11.14 12.99
CA VAL A 93 -9.62 11.36 12.62
C VAL A 93 -8.72 10.72 13.68
N ALA A 94 -7.68 10.02 13.26
CA ALA A 94 -6.66 9.52 14.18
C ALA A 94 -5.26 9.99 13.78
N VAL A 95 -4.37 10.02 14.76
CA VAL A 95 -2.93 10.22 14.57
C VAL A 95 -2.25 8.88 14.77
N CYS A 96 -1.47 8.46 13.79
CA CYS A 96 -0.76 7.19 13.79
C CYS A 96 0.74 7.39 13.63
N GLN A 97 1.54 6.46 14.14
CA GLN A 97 2.97 6.40 13.90
C GLN A 97 3.25 5.77 12.54
N GLN A 98 4.20 6.33 11.78
CA GLN A 98 4.70 5.72 10.56
C GLN A 98 5.43 4.42 10.85
N PHE A 99 5.30 3.43 9.95
CA PHE A 99 5.85 2.08 10.13
C PHE A 99 6.39 1.51 8.81
N PRO A 100 7.30 2.22 8.11
CA PRO A 100 7.85 1.72 6.87
C PRO A 100 8.63 0.43 7.13
N THR A 101 8.43 -0.57 6.28
CA THR A 101 9.16 -1.83 6.31
C THR A 101 10.49 -1.66 5.58
N SER A 102 11.57 -2.21 6.12
CA SER A 102 12.85 -2.24 5.41
C SER A 102 12.77 -3.11 4.16
N VAL A 103 13.41 -2.68 3.07
CA VAL A 103 13.52 -3.53 1.87
C VAL A 103 14.22 -4.88 2.16
N ARG A 104 15.06 -4.93 3.19
CA ARG A 104 15.69 -6.18 3.66
C ARG A 104 14.72 -7.13 4.36
N GLU A 105 13.65 -6.64 4.91
CA GLU A 105 12.56 -7.48 5.45
C GLU A 105 11.66 -7.99 4.34
N VAL A 106 11.44 -7.19 3.29
CA VAL A 106 10.71 -7.61 2.07
C VAL A 106 11.53 -8.63 1.28
N PHE A 107 12.82 -8.33 1.06
CA PHE A 107 13.77 -9.17 0.34
C PHE A 107 14.99 -9.41 1.22
N PRO A 108 14.97 -10.39 2.16
CA PRO A 108 16.09 -10.70 3.05
C PRO A 108 17.30 -11.18 2.26
N ASP A 109 18.47 -11.06 2.85
CA ASP A 109 19.68 -11.62 2.25
C ASP A 109 19.57 -13.16 2.26
N PRO A 110 19.83 -13.83 1.15
CA PRO A 110 19.84 -15.32 1.12
C PRO A 110 20.77 -15.95 2.15
N ALA A 111 21.83 -15.23 2.58
CA ALA A 111 22.75 -15.67 3.61
C ALA A 111 22.17 -15.63 5.04
N ASP A 112 21.11 -14.82 5.27
CA ASP A 112 20.49 -14.69 6.60
C ASP A 112 19.59 -15.89 6.98
N GLY A 113 19.48 -16.89 6.10
CA GLY A 113 18.59 -18.03 6.26
C GLY A 113 17.12 -17.62 6.07
N LEU A 114 16.41 -18.31 5.22
CA LEU A 114 14.96 -18.21 5.14
C LEU A 114 14.39 -18.92 6.37
N GLU A 115 14.36 -18.26 7.52
CA GLU A 115 13.52 -18.71 8.62
C GLU A 115 12.08 -18.68 8.08
N ASP A 116 11.42 -19.80 8.28
CA ASP A 116 10.07 -20.15 7.84
C ASP A 116 9.16 -18.91 7.84
N ARG A 117 8.90 -18.34 6.66
CA ARG A 117 7.91 -17.27 6.50
C ARG A 117 6.56 -17.91 6.75
N GLY A 118 6.19 -17.91 8.03
CA GLY A 118 5.02 -18.58 8.55
C GLY A 118 3.79 -18.26 7.71
N ALA A 119 3.36 -19.27 6.95
CA ALA A 119 2.04 -19.26 6.34
C ALA A 119 1.04 -19.07 7.47
N SER A 120 0.38 -17.91 7.50
CA SER A 120 -0.78 -17.72 8.37
C SER A 120 -1.85 -18.71 7.94
N GLY A 121 -1.84 -19.91 8.56
CA GLY A 121 -3.00 -20.78 8.71
C GLY A 121 -3.80 -21.25 7.51
N ALA A 122 -3.28 -21.22 6.27
CA ALA A 122 -4.00 -21.69 5.09
C ALA A 122 -3.23 -22.75 4.31
N ASP A 123 -3.89 -23.74 3.86
CA ASP A 123 -3.50 -25.09 3.47
C ASP A 123 -2.41 -25.28 2.38
N VAL A 124 -1.92 -24.28 1.72
CA VAL A 124 -0.76 -24.38 0.78
C VAL A 124 -0.05 -23.04 0.78
N ALA A 125 1.25 -23.01 1.09
CA ALA A 125 2.09 -21.82 0.92
C ALA A 125 2.14 -21.43 -0.56
N LEU A 126 1.53 -20.31 -0.93
CA LEU A 126 1.58 -19.78 -2.29
C LEU A 126 2.94 -19.10 -2.55
N PRO A 127 3.42 -19.11 -3.80
CA PRO A 127 4.60 -18.34 -4.15
C PRO A 127 4.40 -16.85 -3.82
N PRO A 128 5.45 -16.17 -3.32
CA PRO A 128 5.34 -14.76 -2.94
C PRO A 128 5.10 -13.85 -4.16
N LEU A 129 4.28 -12.82 -3.95
CA LEU A 129 3.94 -11.78 -4.91
C LEU A 129 4.29 -10.42 -4.35
N VAL A 130 4.99 -9.57 -5.10
CA VAL A 130 5.38 -8.21 -4.67
C VAL A 130 5.07 -7.19 -5.76
N ALA A 131 4.59 -6.01 -5.37
CA ALA A 131 4.45 -4.87 -6.26
C ALA A 131 5.57 -3.84 -6.01
N ILE A 132 6.27 -3.42 -7.06
CA ILE A 132 7.31 -2.39 -7.04
C ILE A 132 6.81 -1.19 -7.84
N LEU A 133 6.72 -0.02 -7.22
CA LEU A 133 6.21 1.21 -7.79
C LEU A 133 7.38 2.17 -8.07
N GLU A 134 7.82 2.25 -9.34
CA GLU A 134 8.92 3.14 -9.74
C GLU A 134 8.41 4.53 -10.09
N GLU A 135 8.78 5.51 -9.29
CA GLU A 135 8.38 6.91 -9.43
C GLU A 135 6.86 7.14 -9.63
N VAL A 136 6.02 6.32 -9.05
CA VAL A 136 4.57 6.53 -9.04
C VAL A 136 4.26 7.74 -8.18
N ARG A 137 3.70 8.80 -8.78
CA ARG A 137 3.51 10.11 -8.13
C ARG A 137 2.07 10.46 -7.82
N ASP A 138 1.10 9.87 -8.52
CA ASP A 138 -0.31 10.09 -8.20
C ASP A 138 -0.70 9.34 -6.92
N PRO A 139 -1.14 10.06 -5.87
CA PRO A 139 -1.51 9.44 -4.61
C PRO A 139 -2.68 8.45 -4.73
N GLY A 140 -3.59 8.70 -5.67
CA GLY A 140 -4.73 7.82 -5.93
C GLY A 140 -4.31 6.49 -6.52
N ASN A 141 -3.39 6.52 -7.52
CA ASN A 141 -2.83 5.30 -8.11
C ASN A 141 -2.03 4.51 -7.07
N ALA A 142 -1.12 5.16 -6.35
CA ALA A 142 -0.32 4.49 -5.32
C ALA A 142 -1.19 3.79 -4.27
N GLY A 143 -2.17 4.47 -3.70
CA GLY A 143 -3.06 3.87 -2.71
C GLY A 143 -3.95 2.77 -3.29
N THR A 144 -4.42 2.92 -4.54
CA THR A 144 -5.21 1.88 -5.22
C THR A 144 -4.37 0.65 -5.52
N ILE A 145 -3.08 0.81 -5.89
CA ILE A 145 -2.17 -0.32 -6.11
C ILE A 145 -1.87 -1.05 -4.80
N ILE A 146 -1.64 -0.34 -3.69
CA ILE A 146 -1.47 -0.95 -2.36
C ILE A 146 -2.71 -1.81 -2.02
N ARG A 147 -3.92 -1.28 -2.25
CA ARG A 147 -5.17 -2.00 -2.02
C ARG A 147 -5.33 -3.21 -2.96
N ALA A 148 -4.94 -3.09 -4.23
CA ALA A 148 -4.98 -4.20 -5.17
C ALA A 148 -3.97 -5.30 -4.81
N ALA A 149 -2.78 -4.92 -4.35
CA ALA A 149 -1.75 -5.82 -3.86
C ALA A 149 -2.24 -6.63 -2.64
N ASP A 150 -2.82 -5.96 -1.63
CA ASP A 150 -3.48 -6.59 -0.49
C ASP A 150 -4.54 -7.60 -0.95
N SER A 151 -5.46 -7.16 -1.81
CA SER A 151 -6.56 -7.98 -2.32
C SER A 151 -6.09 -9.20 -3.15
N ALA A 152 -4.96 -9.10 -3.83
CA ALA A 152 -4.35 -10.19 -4.60
C ALA A 152 -3.55 -11.16 -3.71
N GLY A 153 -3.27 -10.79 -2.45
CA GLY A 153 -2.46 -11.54 -1.51
C GLY A 153 -0.96 -11.31 -1.71
N ALA A 154 -0.57 -10.11 -2.16
CA ALA A 154 0.83 -9.75 -2.22
C ALA A 154 1.44 -9.58 -0.82
N GLU A 155 2.69 -10.01 -0.65
CA GLU A 155 3.41 -9.95 0.62
C GLU A 155 3.92 -8.55 0.96
N ALA A 156 4.16 -7.70 -0.05
CA ALA A 156 4.65 -6.34 0.16
C ALA A 156 4.43 -5.44 -1.06
N VAL A 157 4.52 -4.12 -0.79
CA VAL A 157 4.63 -3.07 -1.82
C VAL A 157 5.90 -2.28 -1.57
N VAL A 158 6.71 -2.08 -2.62
CA VAL A 158 7.98 -1.33 -2.55
C VAL A 158 7.85 -0.06 -3.40
N LEU A 159 7.98 1.11 -2.79
CA LEU A 159 8.00 2.38 -3.49
C LEU A 159 9.44 2.82 -3.71
N THR A 160 9.85 2.88 -4.97
CA THR A 160 11.23 3.22 -5.38
C THR A 160 11.32 4.61 -5.99
N GLY A 161 12.53 5.11 -6.11
CA GLY A 161 12.79 6.42 -6.68
C GLY A 161 12.11 7.57 -5.91
N ARG A 162 11.54 8.51 -6.65
CA ARG A 162 10.80 9.64 -6.09
C ARG A 162 9.28 9.40 -6.08
N SER A 163 8.87 8.20 -5.71
CA SER A 163 7.46 7.88 -5.52
C SER A 163 6.80 8.74 -4.44
N VAL A 164 5.48 8.83 -4.49
CA VAL A 164 4.70 9.55 -3.49
C VAL A 164 4.91 8.93 -2.10
N ASP A 165 4.87 9.77 -1.07
CA ASP A 165 4.91 9.33 0.32
C ASP A 165 3.67 8.46 0.65
N PRO A 166 3.83 7.20 1.09
CA PRO A 166 2.71 6.31 1.41
C PRO A 166 1.83 6.84 2.55
N TYR A 167 2.36 7.72 3.39
CA TYR A 167 1.64 8.37 4.48
C TYR A 167 0.99 9.71 4.09
N ASN A 168 1.03 10.09 2.80
CA ASN A 168 0.24 11.20 2.30
C ASN A 168 -1.26 10.92 2.56
N PRO A 169 -2.05 11.87 3.13
CA PRO A 169 -3.45 11.63 3.46
C PRO A 169 -4.29 11.08 2.31
N LYS A 170 -4.04 11.51 1.06
CA LYS A 170 -4.75 10.99 -0.11
C LYS A 170 -4.36 9.54 -0.44
N VAL A 171 -3.09 9.15 -0.25
CA VAL A 171 -2.66 7.75 -0.38
C VAL A 171 -3.36 6.92 0.68
N VAL A 172 -3.23 7.31 1.96
CA VAL A 172 -3.83 6.61 3.09
C VAL A 172 -5.33 6.37 2.88
N ARG A 173 -6.08 7.40 2.48
CA ARG A 173 -7.51 7.26 2.16
C ARG A 173 -7.76 6.26 1.01
N SER A 174 -6.93 6.29 -0.03
CA SER A 174 -7.09 5.43 -1.22
C SER A 174 -6.82 3.96 -0.91
N THR A 175 -6.02 3.65 0.13
CA THR A 175 -5.79 2.27 0.58
C THR A 175 -7.00 1.66 1.28
N THR A 176 -7.90 2.46 1.84
CA THR A 176 -9.10 2.02 2.58
C THR A 176 -8.79 1.06 3.75
N GLY A 177 -7.58 1.17 4.34
CA GLY A 177 -7.11 0.30 5.43
C GLY A 177 -6.04 -0.72 5.02
N SER A 178 -5.92 -1.08 3.75
CA SER A 178 -4.90 -2.03 3.27
C SER A 178 -3.46 -1.65 3.64
N LEU A 179 -3.20 -0.38 3.95
CA LEU A 179 -1.92 0.07 4.48
C LEU A 179 -1.50 -0.67 5.76
N PHE A 180 -2.45 -1.16 6.56
CA PHE A 180 -2.20 -1.87 7.81
C PHE A 180 -2.02 -3.38 7.61
N HIS A 181 -2.34 -3.91 6.44
CA HIS A 181 -2.28 -5.33 6.11
C HIS A 181 -0.99 -5.69 5.37
N VAL A 182 -0.58 -4.84 4.41
CA VAL A 182 0.56 -5.11 3.52
C VAL A 182 1.76 -4.27 3.93
N PRO A 183 2.92 -4.88 4.19
CA PRO A 183 4.18 -4.18 4.41
C PRO A 183 4.50 -3.23 3.25
N VAL A 184 4.83 -1.98 3.57
CA VAL A 184 5.21 -0.95 2.59
C VAL A 184 6.63 -0.50 2.82
N SER A 185 7.51 -0.74 1.84
CA SER A 185 8.92 -0.33 1.86
C SER A 185 9.13 0.95 1.04
N VAL A 186 10.02 1.80 1.52
CA VAL A 186 10.39 3.07 0.89
C VAL A 186 11.91 3.30 0.97
N GLY A 187 12.42 4.25 0.19
CA GLY A 187 13.82 4.72 0.32
C GLY A 187 14.85 3.79 -0.30
N VAL A 188 14.45 2.96 -1.24
CA VAL A 188 15.30 2.05 -2.02
C VAL A 188 15.28 2.43 -3.50
N THR A 189 16.35 2.16 -4.24
CA THR A 189 16.39 2.32 -5.69
C THR A 189 15.71 1.13 -6.38
N LEU A 190 15.21 1.32 -7.61
CA LEU A 190 14.66 0.21 -8.40
C LEU A 190 15.71 -0.88 -8.60
N ALA A 191 16.94 -0.51 -8.94
CA ALA A 191 18.03 -1.45 -9.17
C ALA A 191 18.32 -2.34 -7.94
N ASP A 192 18.36 -1.74 -6.74
CA ASP A 192 18.57 -2.51 -5.51
C ASP A 192 17.39 -3.43 -5.18
N ALA A 193 16.15 -2.97 -5.37
CA ALA A 193 14.96 -3.78 -5.13
C ALA A 193 14.90 -4.98 -6.09
N VAL A 194 15.15 -4.74 -7.39
CA VAL A 194 15.19 -5.80 -8.42
C VAL A 194 16.31 -6.79 -8.17
N ALA A 195 17.53 -6.30 -7.85
CA ALA A 195 18.66 -7.19 -7.58
C ALA A 195 18.38 -8.14 -6.40
N ARG A 196 17.74 -7.62 -5.33
CA ARG A 196 17.34 -8.45 -4.17
C ARG A 196 16.25 -9.45 -4.52
N ALA A 197 15.20 -9.03 -5.24
CA ALA A 197 14.15 -9.93 -5.70
C ALA A 197 14.71 -11.08 -6.53
N LYS A 198 15.57 -10.79 -7.51
CA LYS A 198 16.25 -11.81 -8.35
C LYS A 198 17.13 -12.75 -7.55
N ALA A 199 17.87 -12.24 -6.56
CA ALA A 199 18.70 -13.06 -5.67
C ALA A 199 17.90 -14.09 -4.88
N LEU A 200 16.60 -13.81 -4.62
CA LEU A 200 15.66 -14.71 -3.96
C LEU A 200 14.82 -15.58 -4.93
N GLY A 201 15.14 -15.54 -6.22
CA GLY A 201 14.45 -16.35 -7.23
C GLY A 201 13.11 -15.82 -7.71
N TYR A 202 12.82 -14.52 -7.48
CA TYR A 202 11.65 -13.92 -8.08
C TYR A 202 11.85 -13.70 -9.57
N THR A 203 10.82 -14.00 -10.36
CA THR A 203 10.69 -13.48 -11.73
C THR A 203 10.25 -12.02 -11.63
N VAL A 204 11.07 -11.11 -12.15
CA VAL A 204 10.79 -9.67 -12.12
C VAL A 204 10.21 -9.23 -13.44
N LEU A 205 8.95 -8.80 -13.43
CA LEU A 205 8.20 -8.41 -14.63
C LEU A 205 7.88 -6.90 -14.59
N ALA A 206 7.98 -6.22 -15.72
CA ALA A 206 7.59 -4.83 -15.86
C ALA A 206 6.26 -4.73 -16.60
N ALA A 207 5.30 -3.99 -16.04
CA ALA A 207 4.08 -3.65 -16.76
C ALA A 207 4.35 -2.48 -17.72
N ASP A 208 4.52 -2.78 -19.00
CA ASP A 208 4.86 -1.80 -20.03
C ASP A 208 4.22 -2.14 -21.38
N VAL A 209 3.79 -1.11 -22.11
CA VAL A 209 3.09 -1.26 -23.40
C VAL A 209 3.95 -1.86 -24.51
N SER A 210 5.27 -1.84 -24.39
CA SER A 210 6.22 -2.43 -25.33
C SER A 210 6.41 -3.93 -25.14
N GLY A 211 5.88 -4.51 -24.05
CA GLY A 211 6.10 -5.90 -23.67
C GLY A 211 5.25 -6.90 -24.42
N ASP A 212 5.43 -8.18 -24.06
CA ASP A 212 4.64 -9.30 -24.55
C ASP A 212 3.23 -9.31 -23.95
N ASP A 213 2.27 -9.92 -24.61
CA ASP A 213 0.90 -9.99 -24.13
C ASP A 213 0.80 -10.82 -22.83
N LEU A 214 0.17 -10.27 -21.80
CA LEU A 214 0.03 -10.91 -20.49
C LEU A 214 -0.57 -12.34 -20.55
N PRO A 215 -1.58 -12.65 -21.40
CA PRO A 215 -2.07 -14.02 -21.56
C PRO A 215 -1.01 -15.00 -22.06
N ASP A 216 -0.11 -14.57 -22.93
CA ASP A 216 0.96 -15.41 -23.46
C ASP A 216 2.02 -15.69 -22.38
N VAL A 217 2.41 -14.65 -21.62
CA VAL A 217 3.33 -14.77 -20.49
C VAL A 217 2.77 -15.70 -19.40
N ARG A 218 1.46 -15.66 -19.17
CA ARG A 218 0.78 -16.60 -18.29
C ARG A 218 0.80 -18.03 -18.83
N ALA A 219 0.55 -18.22 -20.13
CA ALA A 219 0.59 -19.54 -20.77
C ALA A 219 1.98 -20.17 -20.74
N ASP A 220 3.04 -19.34 -20.77
CA ASP A 220 4.43 -19.77 -20.60
C ASP A 220 4.79 -20.22 -19.16
N GLY A 221 3.86 -20.08 -18.18
CA GLY A 221 4.07 -20.43 -16.77
C GLY A 221 4.95 -19.45 -15.99
N MET A 222 5.26 -18.29 -16.55
CA MET A 222 6.12 -17.31 -15.86
C MET A 222 5.48 -16.69 -14.60
N LEU A 223 4.17 -16.80 -14.46
CA LEU A 223 3.42 -16.26 -13.31
C LEU A 223 3.19 -17.30 -12.20
N ASP A 224 3.62 -18.55 -12.38
CA ASP A 224 3.31 -19.63 -11.45
C ASP A 224 4.19 -19.61 -10.18
N GLY A 225 5.36 -18.99 -10.25
CA GLY A 225 6.36 -18.89 -9.18
C GLY A 225 6.40 -17.53 -8.49
N PRO A 226 7.42 -17.31 -7.62
CA PRO A 226 7.67 -16.02 -7.00
C PRO A 226 7.73 -14.89 -8.04
N THR A 227 6.90 -13.86 -7.88
CA THR A 227 6.77 -12.81 -8.89
C THR A 227 6.86 -11.42 -8.26
N ALA A 228 7.69 -10.54 -8.86
CA ALA A 228 7.73 -9.12 -8.52
C ALA A 228 7.35 -8.28 -9.75
N TRP A 229 6.27 -7.51 -9.64
CA TRP A 229 5.80 -6.63 -10.69
C TRP A 229 6.33 -5.22 -10.52
N VAL A 230 6.94 -4.65 -11.55
CA VAL A 230 7.38 -3.25 -11.62
C VAL A 230 6.35 -2.42 -12.39
N PHE A 231 5.82 -1.38 -11.73
CA PHE A 231 4.87 -0.42 -12.29
C PHE A 231 5.53 0.95 -12.36
N GLY A 232 5.59 1.53 -13.54
CA GLY A 232 6.27 2.79 -13.81
C GLY A 232 5.42 4.03 -13.55
N ASN A 233 6.05 5.19 -13.75
CA ASN A 233 5.41 6.51 -13.64
C ASN A 233 4.22 6.67 -14.62
N GLU A 234 3.15 7.33 -14.18
CA GLU A 234 1.91 7.48 -14.93
C GLU A 234 2.06 8.23 -16.26
N ALA A 235 3.01 9.14 -16.36
CA ALA A 235 3.17 9.99 -17.54
C ALA A 235 4.24 9.48 -18.51
N ARG A 236 5.33 8.91 -17.99
CA ARG A 236 6.48 8.51 -18.81
C ARG A 236 6.69 7.00 -18.89
N GLY A 237 5.97 6.23 -18.10
CA GLY A 237 6.21 4.80 -17.96
C GLY A 237 7.55 4.47 -17.28
N LEU A 238 8.15 3.38 -17.69
CA LEU A 238 9.49 2.94 -17.33
C LEU A 238 10.50 3.43 -18.38
N THR A 239 11.72 3.70 -17.98
CA THR A 239 12.81 4.03 -18.90
C THR A 239 13.45 2.77 -19.49
N ASP A 240 14.20 2.89 -20.58
CA ASP A 240 14.97 1.77 -21.14
C ASP A 240 15.93 1.17 -20.10
N GLU A 241 16.48 2.02 -19.21
CA GLU A 241 17.35 1.60 -18.12
C GLU A 241 16.57 0.77 -17.09
N ASP A 242 15.35 1.17 -16.76
CA ASP A 242 14.46 0.42 -15.84
C ASP A 242 14.08 -0.94 -16.46
N LEU A 243 13.72 -0.94 -17.75
CA LEU A 243 13.37 -2.16 -18.50
C LEU A 243 14.55 -3.13 -18.65
N ALA A 244 15.77 -2.64 -18.70
CA ALA A 244 16.97 -3.47 -18.73
C ALA A 244 17.24 -4.22 -17.42
N LEU A 245 16.64 -3.80 -16.31
CA LEU A 245 16.77 -4.46 -15.00
C LEU A 245 15.88 -5.69 -14.85
N VAL A 246 14.71 -5.73 -15.53
CA VAL A 246 13.71 -6.77 -15.35
C VAL A 246 13.97 -8.01 -16.24
N ASP A 247 13.26 -9.10 -15.99
CA ASP A 247 13.38 -10.31 -16.78
C ASP A 247 12.54 -10.23 -18.05
N ARG A 248 11.37 -9.58 -17.99
CA ARG A 248 10.48 -9.43 -19.14
C ARG A 248 9.57 -8.20 -18.97
N ALA A 249 9.35 -7.46 -20.06
CA ALA A 249 8.29 -6.48 -20.14
C ALA A 249 6.99 -7.17 -20.59
N VAL A 250 5.87 -6.79 -19.99
CA VAL A 250 4.57 -7.42 -20.18
C VAL A 250 3.49 -6.35 -20.31
N LYS A 251 2.63 -6.46 -21.32
CA LYS A 251 1.50 -5.55 -21.50
C LYS A 251 0.17 -6.23 -21.23
N VAL A 252 -0.75 -5.51 -20.63
CA VAL A 252 -2.15 -5.89 -20.62
C VAL A 252 -2.75 -5.53 -21.99
N PRO A 253 -3.23 -6.52 -22.79
CA PRO A 253 -3.72 -6.24 -24.12
C PRO A 253 -4.96 -5.37 -24.07
N ILE A 254 -5.05 -4.40 -25.00
CA ILE A 254 -6.19 -3.50 -25.15
C ILE A 254 -6.99 -3.92 -26.39
N TYR A 255 -8.22 -4.38 -26.18
CA TYR A 255 -9.09 -4.84 -27.26
C TYR A 255 -10.00 -3.75 -27.81
N GLY A 256 -10.00 -2.59 -27.19
CA GLY A 256 -10.79 -1.43 -27.57
C GLY A 256 -9.99 -0.39 -28.35
N ARG A 257 -10.42 0.89 -28.23
CA ARG A 257 -9.78 2.03 -28.90
C ARG A 257 -8.93 2.90 -27.98
N ALA A 258 -8.79 2.52 -26.70
CA ALA A 258 -7.93 3.23 -25.75
C ALA A 258 -6.46 3.01 -26.11
N GLU A 259 -5.64 4.05 -25.95
CA GLU A 259 -4.18 3.97 -26.16
C GLU A 259 -3.46 3.37 -24.96
N SER A 260 -4.02 3.57 -23.78
CA SER A 260 -3.45 3.07 -22.52
C SER A 260 -4.55 2.83 -21.49
N MET A 261 -4.19 2.14 -20.42
CA MET A 261 -5.02 1.88 -19.25
C MET A 261 -4.50 2.72 -18.07
N ASN A 262 -5.38 3.11 -17.14
CA ASN A 262 -4.95 3.69 -15.87
C ASN A 262 -3.96 2.76 -15.17
N LEU A 263 -2.90 3.30 -14.58
CA LEU A 263 -1.83 2.54 -13.95
C LEU A 263 -2.33 1.56 -12.88
N ALA A 264 -3.19 2.02 -11.96
CA ALA A 264 -3.72 1.15 -10.90
C ALA A 264 -4.64 0.05 -11.45
N THR A 265 -5.34 0.31 -12.55
CA THR A 265 -6.15 -0.70 -13.24
C THR A 265 -5.26 -1.76 -13.88
N ALA A 266 -4.21 -1.36 -14.59
CA ALA A 266 -3.23 -2.29 -15.16
C ALA A 266 -2.53 -3.12 -14.08
N ALA A 267 -2.10 -2.48 -13.00
CA ALA A 267 -1.49 -3.15 -11.85
C ALA A 267 -2.43 -4.18 -11.22
N SER A 268 -3.72 -3.86 -11.08
CA SER A 268 -4.71 -4.81 -10.55
C SER A 268 -4.83 -6.05 -11.44
N VAL A 269 -4.86 -5.88 -12.76
CA VAL A 269 -4.90 -7.01 -13.71
C VAL A 269 -3.66 -7.88 -13.56
N CYS A 270 -2.45 -7.29 -13.61
CA CYS A 270 -1.19 -8.02 -13.50
C CYS A 270 -1.08 -8.81 -12.18
N LEU A 271 -1.41 -8.17 -11.06
CA LEU A 271 -1.36 -8.80 -9.74
C LEU A 271 -2.33 -9.98 -9.63
N TYR A 272 -3.57 -9.80 -10.12
CA TYR A 272 -4.57 -10.88 -10.08
C TYR A 272 -4.26 -12.02 -11.05
N GLU A 273 -3.66 -11.74 -12.22
CA GLU A 273 -3.22 -12.81 -13.13
C GLU A 273 -2.13 -13.69 -12.48
N SER A 274 -1.16 -13.09 -11.78
CA SER A 274 -0.19 -13.85 -10.98
C SER A 274 -0.88 -14.62 -9.85
N ALA A 275 -1.78 -13.97 -9.09
CA ALA A 275 -2.49 -14.63 -8.01
C ALA A 275 -3.34 -15.83 -8.48
N PHE A 276 -3.95 -15.74 -9.66
CA PHE A 276 -4.71 -16.85 -10.26
C PHE A 276 -3.79 -17.97 -10.77
N ALA A 277 -2.67 -17.63 -11.43
CA ALA A 277 -1.70 -18.60 -11.94
C ALA A 277 -1.10 -19.42 -10.78
N GLN A 278 -0.61 -18.76 -9.74
CA GLN A 278 -0.02 -19.39 -8.55
C GLN A 278 -0.99 -20.35 -7.86
N ARG A 279 -2.26 -19.95 -7.68
CA ARG A 279 -3.30 -20.82 -7.07
C ARG A 279 -3.63 -22.02 -7.95
N THR A 280 -3.64 -21.84 -9.27
CA THR A 280 -3.88 -22.93 -10.23
C THR A 280 -2.73 -23.93 -10.20
N ALA A 281 -1.47 -23.46 -10.24
CA ALA A 281 -0.28 -24.30 -10.17
C ALA A 281 -0.21 -25.09 -8.85
N ALA A 282 -0.48 -24.44 -7.71
CA ALA A 282 -0.51 -25.08 -6.39
C ALA A 282 -1.56 -26.22 -6.31
N SER A 283 -2.73 -26.00 -6.91
CA SER A 283 -3.80 -27.03 -6.94
C SER A 283 -3.44 -28.24 -7.79
N SER A 284 -2.60 -28.06 -8.83
CA SER A 284 -2.18 -29.11 -9.75
C SER A 284 -1.07 -30.01 -9.17
N THR A 285 -0.29 -29.51 -8.22
CA THR A 285 0.80 -30.26 -7.57
C THR A 285 0.33 -31.08 -6.35
N GLY A 286 -0.86 -30.81 -5.84
CA GLY A 286 -1.46 -31.51 -4.69
C GLY A 286 -2.36 -32.70 -5.06
N SER A 287 -2.49 -33.05 -6.35
CA SER A 287 -3.25 -34.20 -6.87
C SER A 287 -2.34 -35.34 -7.29
#